data_c324d8dd6aad1f080b51ea280163e323
#
_entry.id   c324d8dd6aad1f080b51ea280163e323
#
_cell.length_a   1.000
_cell.length_b   1.000
_cell.length_c   1.000
_cell.angle_alpha   90.00
_cell.angle_beta   90.00
_cell.angle_gamma   90.00
#
_symmetry.space_group_name_H-M   'P 1'
#
loop_
_entity.id
_entity.type
_entity.pdbx_description
1 polymer ?
#
loop_
_entity_poly.entity_id
_entity_poly.type
_entity_poly.pdbx_seq_one_letter_code
_entity_poly.pdbx_strand_id
1 'polypeptide(L)'
;TSKYLENNSLKSGNIFKNVKDQLTAKYLEKKSLKNAKKFKPRIKARLRKNKQIINKNIDNFFGWVKGAELVELKQCNTAEDPVRPELDVSFRTSNGRKIYGVKYKKEIHAVMCFAFTNKVPKNVEELDKFSQDAHLQSTLRGQNVGQIAIAYTVWSKKKGGGKLIVNEVFKKIKKSNHLNRLITLSPLTEMATKFHSKNGAKLLQVNENSQNFEYEIIKK
;
A
#
# COMPACT_ATOMS: atom_id res chain seq x y z
N THR A 1 5.92 -14.51 -24.53
CA THR A 1 5.24 -13.93 -23.35
C THR A 1 5.33 -14.83 -22.13
N SER A 2 5.34 -16.16 -22.30
CA SER A 2 5.42 -17.16 -21.20
C SER A 2 6.76 -17.10 -20.43
N LYS A 3 7.91 -17.07 -21.10
CA LYS A 3 9.25 -17.02 -20.49
C LYS A 3 9.52 -15.77 -19.61
N TYR A 4 8.82 -14.65 -19.87
CA TYR A 4 8.98 -13.41 -19.10
C TYR A 4 8.24 -13.45 -17.76
N LEU A 5 7.16 -14.21 -17.68
CA LEU A 5 6.38 -14.41 -16.45
C LEU A 5 7.06 -15.42 -15.50
N GLU A 6 7.67 -16.47 -16.05
CA GLU A 6 8.46 -17.43 -15.28
C GLU A 6 9.70 -16.79 -14.65
N ASN A 7 10.45 -15.96 -15.38
CA ASN A 7 11.64 -15.29 -14.86
C ASN A 7 11.33 -14.26 -13.75
N ASN A 8 10.17 -13.62 -13.77
CA ASN A 8 9.75 -12.72 -12.69
C ASN A 8 9.22 -13.47 -11.45
N SER A 9 8.61 -14.64 -11.63
CA SER A 9 8.19 -15.51 -10.54
C SER A 9 9.40 -16.11 -9.82
N LEU A 10 10.41 -16.55 -10.55
CA LEU A 10 11.67 -17.08 -10.00
C LEU A 10 12.50 -16.02 -9.28
N LYS A 11 12.55 -14.78 -9.80
CA LYS A 11 13.24 -13.66 -9.13
C LYS A 11 12.53 -13.22 -7.84
N SER A 12 11.20 -13.19 -7.83
CA SER A 12 10.45 -12.89 -6.60
C SER A 12 10.58 -13.99 -5.55
N GLY A 13 10.55 -15.26 -5.97
CA GLY A 13 10.77 -16.43 -5.10
C GLY A 13 12.15 -16.41 -4.42
N ASN A 14 13.19 -16.06 -5.17
CA ASN A 14 14.55 -15.93 -4.64
C ASN A 14 14.73 -14.74 -3.69
N ILE A 15 14.09 -13.60 -3.96
CA ILE A 15 14.11 -12.43 -3.05
C ILE A 15 13.41 -12.77 -1.73
N PHE A 16 12.26 -13.43 -1.77
CA PHE A 16 11.54 -13.85 -0.57
C PHE A 16 12.28 -14.89 0.25
N LYS A 17 12.94 -15.84 -0.40
CA LYS A 17 13.79 -16.83 0.26
C LYS A 17 14.99 -16.15 0.94
N ASN A 18 15.66 -15.24 0.27
CA ASN A 18 16.80 -14.47 0.80
C ASN A 18 16.40 -13.59 1.99
N VAL A 19 15.25 -12.92 1.95
CA VAL A 19 14.72 -12.11 3.05
C VAL A 19 14.35 -12.99 4.26
N LYS A 20 13.75 -14.16 4.03
CA LYS A 20 13.43 -15.12 5.09
C LYS A 20 14.70 -15.63 5.78
N ASP A 21 15.72 -15.98 5.00
CA ASP A 21 17.00 -16.48 5.50
C ASP A 21 17.79 -15.39 6.23
N GLN A 22 17.81 -14.15 5.72
CA GLN A 22 18.45 -13.02 6.39
C GLN A 22 17.77 -12.61 7.71
N LEU A 23 16.44 -12.62 7.78
CA LEU A 23 15.69 -12.33 8.99
C LEU A 23 15.92 -13.42 10.05
N THR A 24 15.96 -14.66 9.61
CA THR A 24 16.24 -15.81 10.50
C THR A 24 17.69 -15.79 10.99
N ALA A 25 18.67 -15.51 10.13
CA ALA A 25 20.08 -15.40 10.45
C ALA A 25 20.37 -14.24 11.43
N LYS A 26 19.88 -13.02 11.14
CA LYS A 26 20.04 -11.85 12.02
C LYS A 26 19.43 -12.05 13.41
N TYR A 27 18.30 -12.75 13.50
CA TYR A 27 17.68 -13.06 14.79
C TYR A 27 18.52 -14.07 15.61
N LEU A 28 19.11 -15.06 14.92
CA LEU A 28 19.96 -16.07 15.54
C LEU A 28 21.32 -15.48 15.95
N GLU A 29 21.91 -14.65 15.12
CA GLU A 29 23.22 -14.03 15.32
C GLU A 29 23.23 -13.04 16.50
N LYS A 30 22.23 -12.19 16.66
CA LYS A 30 22.10 -11.30 17.82
C LYS A 30 22.00 -12.01 19.18
N LYS A 31 21.61 -13.28 19.20
CA LYS A 31 21.49 -14.08 20.43
C LYS A 31 22.62 -15.09 20.65
N SER A 32 23.37 -15.48 19.62
CA SER A 32 24.42 -16.50 19.73
C SER A 32 25.75 -15.98 20.25
N LEU A 33 26.02 -14.68 20.12
CA LEU A 33 27.33 -14.09 20.38
C LEU A 33 27.70 -13.91 21.85
N LYS A 34 26.82 -14.13 22.80
CA LYS A 34 27.16 -13.90 24.22
C LYS A 34 27.32 -15.11 25.14
N ASN A 35 26.93 -16.36 24.77
CA ASN A 35 27.13 -17.49 25.69
C ASN A 35 27.05 -18.90 25.07
N ALA A 36 27.90 -19.21 24.11
CA ALA A 36 27.90 -20.52 23.39
C ALA A 36 28.30 -21.75 24.21
N LYS A 37 28.83 -21.61 25.43
CA LYS A 37 29.47 -22.74 26.13
C LYS A 37 28.69 -23.43 27.27
N LYS A 38 27.47 -22.95 27.66
CA LYS A 38 26.69 -23.60 28.77
C LYS A 38 25.16 -23.54 28.54
N PHE A 39 24.62 -24.00 27.41
CA PHE A 39 23.17 -24.04 27.26
C PHE A 39 22.56 -25.32 27.85
N LYS A 40 21.81 -25.19 28.95
CA LYS A 40 20.99 -26.28 29.52
C LYS A 40 19.92 -26.74 28.51
N PRO A 41 19.52 -28.02 28.50
CA PRO A 41 18.52 -28.58 27.52
C PRO A 41 17.21 -27.78 27.41
N ARG A 42 16.74 -27.21 28.52
CA ARG A 42 15.55 -26.33 28.58
C ARG A 42 15.67 -25.10 27.71
N ILE A 43 16.84 -24.49 27.62
CA ILE A 43 17.07 -23.28 26.80
C ILE A 43 17.08 -23.64 25.33
N LYS A 44 17.67 -24.79 24.94
CA LYS A 44 17.63 -25.30 23.56
C LYS A 44 16.20 -25.57 23.10
N ALA A 45 15.35 -26.16 23.96
CA ALA A 45 13.93 -26.42 23.64
C ALA A 45 13.15 -25.11 23.47
N ARG A 46 13.38 -24.10 24.32
CA ARG A 46 12.74 -22.77 24.22
C ARG A 46 13.16 -22.02 22.95
N LEU A 47 14.44 -22.11 22.57
CA LEU A 47 14.94 -21.53 21.33
C LEU A 47 14.35 -22.21 20.08
N ARG A 48 14.21 -23.55 20.09
CA ARG A 48 13.55 -24.30 19.00
C ARG A 48 12.08 -23.89 18.88
N LYS A 49 11.34 -23.78 20.00
CA LYS A 49 9.94 -23.34 20.02
C LYS A 49 9.79 -21.91 19.49
N ASN A 50 10.67 -21.00 19.93
CA ASN A 50 10.65 -19.61 19.42
C ASN A 50 10.96 -19.54 17.92
N LYS A 51 11.91 -20.35 17.41
CA LYS A 51 12.20 -20.44 15.98
C LYS A 51 10.99 -20.94 15.18
N GLN A 52 10.27 -21.95 15.69
CA GLN A 52 9.05 -22.46 15.06
C GLN A 52 7.95 -21.42 15.01
N ILE A 53 7.73 -20.67 16.10
CA ILE A 53 6.73 -19.57 16.15
C ILE A 53 7.09 -18.47 15.16
N ILE A 54 8.37 -18.07 15.07
CA ILE A 54 8.83 -17.04 14.15
C ILE A 54 8.63 -17.51 12.70
N ASN A 55 9.03 -18.73 12.36
CA ASN A 55 8.84 -19.26 11.03
C ASN A 55 7.36 -19.33 10.66
N LYS A 56 6.49 -19.82 11.56
CA LYS A 56 5.04 -19.85 11.35
C LYS A 56 4.46 -18.45 11.10
N ASN A 57 4.91 -17.44 11.86
CA ASN A 57 4.46 -16.06 11.68
C ASN A 57 4.94 -15.47 10.35
N ILE A 58 6.16 -15.79 9.94
CA ILE A 58 6.73 -15.41 8.63
C ILE A 58 5.94 -16.07 7.51
N ASP A 59 5.70 -17.38 7.59
CA ASP A 59 4.95 -18.14 6.57
C ASP A 59 3.49 -17.65 6.46
N ASN A 60 2.85 -17.36 7.59
CA ASN A 60 1.51 -16.75 7.62
C ASN A 60 1.50 -15.35 6.96
N PHE A 61 2.55 -14.54 7.22
CA PHE A 61 2.66 -13.22 6.60
C PHE A 61 2.83 -13.33 5.08
N PHE A 62 3.73 -14.21 4.60
CA PHE A 62 3.92 -14.43 3.17
C PHE A 62 2.71 -15.08 2.51
N GLY A 63 2.04 -16.03 3.18
CA GLY A 63 0.79 -16.62 2.72
C GLY A 63 -0.30 -15.56 2.53
N TRP A 64 -0.40 -14.61 3.48
CA TRP A 64 -1.32 -13.49 3.36
C TRP A 64 -0.99 -12.59 2.16
N VAL A 65 0.27 -12.17 2.03
CA VAL A 65 0.71 -11.30 0.92
C VAL A 65 0.48 -11.96 -0.45
N LYS A 66 0.75 -13.27 -0.57
CA LYS A 66 0.55 -14.02 -1.81
C LYS A 66 -0.92 -14.26 -2.16
N GLY A 67 -1.76 -14.47 -1.16
CA GLY A 67 -3.18 -14.76 -1.35
C GLY A 67 -4.09 -13.55 -1.29
N ALA A 68 -3.53 -12.35 -1.14
CA ALA A 68 -4.30 -11.11 -1.13
C ALA A 68 -4.52 -10.60 -2.56
N GLU A 69 -5.70 -10.06 -2.81
CA GLU A 69 -6.10 -9.46 -4.09
C GLU A 69 -6.53 -8.01 -3.90
N LEU A 70 -6.26 -7.18 -4.92
CA LEU A 70 -6.79 -5.82 -4.98
C LEU A 70 -8.16 -5.84 -5.63
N VAL A 71 -9.17 -5.35 -4.90
CA VAL A 71 -10.56 -5.28 -5.35
C VAL A 71 -11.07 -3.85 -5.30
N GLU A 72 -11.97 -3.49 -6.22
CA GLU A 72 -12.73 -2.25 -6.16
C GLU A 72 -13.94 -2.45 -5.25
N LEU A 73 -14.17 -1.52 -4.33
CA LEU A 73 -15.24 -1.60 -3.33
C LEU A 73 -16.31 -0.54 -3.63
N LYS A 74 -17.58 -0.90 -3.44
CA LYS A 74 -18.70 0.03 -3.51
C LYS A 74 -18.92 0.80 -2.21
N GLN A 75 -18.37 0.28 -1.10
CA GLN A 75 -18.49 0.88 0.24
C GLN A 75 -17.33 0.46 1.13
N CYS A 76 -17.06 1.25 2.17
CA CYS A 76 -16.11 0.95 3.22
C CYS A 76 -16.64 1.46 4.57
N ASN A 77 -16.08 0.96 5.67
CA ASN A 77 -16.38 1.52 6.99
C ASN A 77 -15.52 2.80 7.18
N THR A 78 -16.14 3.97 7.03
CA THR A 78 -15.46 5.27 7.12
C THR A 78 -14.98 5.59 8.53
N ALA A 79 -15.65 5.05 9.58
CA ALA A 79 -15.23 5.20 10.97
C ALA A 79 -13.86 4.55 11.26
N GLU A 80 -13.39 3.64 10.41
CA GLU A 80 -12.07 3.03 10.51
C GLU A 80 -10.96 3.86 9.83
N ASP A 81 -11.31 4.92 9.12
CA ASP A 81 -10.35 5.82 8.47
C ASP A 81 -9.77 6.79 9.51
N PRO A 82 -8.47 6.68 9.87
CA PRO A 82 -7.87 7.55 10.88
C PRO A 82 -7.51 8.94 10.34
N VAL A 83 -7.68 9.16 9.03
CA VAL A 83 -7.26 10.40 8.37
C VAL A 83 -8.43 11.30 8.04
N ARG A 84 -9.51 10.72 7.50
CA ARG A 84 -10.71 11.44 7.02
C ARG A 84 -11.98 10.68 7.32
N PRO A 85 -12.30 10.42 8.61
CA PRO A 85 -13.51 9.71 8.98
C PRO A 85 -14.78 10.49 8.61
N GLU A 86 -14.67 11.82 8.46
CA GLU A 86 -15.75 12.73 8.08
C GLU A 86 -16.22 12.56 6.63
N LEU A 87 -15.37 12.04 5.75
CA LEU A 87 -15.74 11.80 4.34
C LEU A 87 -16.57 10.52 4.24
N ASP A 88 -17.84 10.66 3.93
CA ASP A 88 -18.76 9.55 3.81
C ASP A 88 -18.54 8.69 2.55
N VAL A 89 -19.31 7.61 2.42
CA VAL A 89 -19.23 6.71 1.27
C VAL A 89 -19.69 7.41 -0.01
N SER A 90 -20.69 8.30 0.07
CA SER A 90 -21.19 9.08 -1.05
C SER A 90 -20.08 9.94 -1.66
N PHE A 91 -19.35 10.68 -0.82
CA PHE A 91 -18.16 11.41 -1.26
C PHE A 91 -17.15 10.49 -1.95
N ARG A 92 -16.87 9.31 -1.35
CA ARG A 92 -15.82 8.40 -1.85
C ARG A 92 -16.15 7.69 -3.16
N THR A 93 -17.40 7.68 -3.57
CA THR A 93 -17.87 6.96 -4.76
C THR A 93 -18.47 7.86 -5.84
N SER A 94 -18.71 9.15 -5.55
CA SER A 94 -19.20 10.14 -6.54
C SER A 94 -18.07 10.66 -7.43
N ASN A 95 -18.41 11.35 -8.51
CA ASN A 95 -17.50 12.05 -9.41
C ASN A 95 -16.32 11.18 -9.92
N GLY A 96 -16.59 9.90 -10.21
CA GLY A 96 -15.58 8.96 -10.68
C GLY A 96 -14.57 8.51 -9.62
N ARG A 97 -14.72 8.94 -8.35
CA ARG A 97 -13.86 8.49 -7.25
C ARG A 97 -14.03 6.99 -7.01
N LYS A 98 -13.00 6.36 -6.47
CA LYS A 98 -12.96 4.91 -6.27
C LYS A 98 -12.38 4.53 -4.93
N ILE A 99 -12.92 3.45 -4.38
CA ILE A 99 -12.41 2.80 -3.18
C ILE A 99 -11.76 1.48 -3.62
N TYR A 100 -10.49 1.28 -3.26
CA TYR A 100 -9.83 -0.01 -3.43
C TYR A 100 -9.57 -0.66 -2.08
N GLY A 101 -9.71 -1.98 -2.04
CA GLY A 101 -9.42 -2.78 -0.85
C GLY A 101 -8.46 -3.93 -1.16
N VAL A 102 -7.64 -4.28 -0.20
CA VAL A 102 -6.89 -5.54 -0.21
C VAL A 102 -7.72 -6.59 0.51
N LYS A 103 -8.22 -7.57 -0.25
CA LYS A 103 -9.04 -8.68 0.22
C LYS A 103 -8.20 -9.93 0.43
N TYR A 104 -8.41 -10.61 1.55
CA TYR A 104 -7.82 -11.91 1.84
C TYR A 104 -8.79 -12.74 2.68
N LYS A 105 -9.07 -13.99 2.25
CA LYS A 105 -10.01 -14.89 2.94
C LYS A 105 -11.37 -14.26 3.23
N LYS A 106 -11.96 -13.58 2.25
CA LYS A 106 -13.26 -12.88 2.33
C LYS A 106 -13.28 -11.58 3.16
N GLU A 107 -12.17 -11.17 3.80
CA GLU A 107 -12.07 -9.95 4.60
C GLU A 107 -11.27 -8.86 3.89
N ILE A 108 -11.64 -7.61 4.12
CA ILE A 108 -10.88 -6.44 3.67
C ILE A 108 -9.91 -6.02 4.78
N HIS A 109 -8.62 -6.04 4.47
CA HIS A 109 -7.55 -5.77 5.42
C HIS A 109 -6.86 -4.43 5.25
N ALA A 110 -7.00 -3.81 4.10
CA ALA A 110 -6.52 -2.45 3.84
C ALA A 110 -7.46 -1.77 2.85
N VAL A 111 -7.61 -0.46 2.96
CA VAL A 111 -8.43 0.36 2.08
C VAL A 111 -7.64 1.59 1.64
N MET A 112 -7.85 2.02 0.40
CA MET A 112 -7.30 3.24 -0.16
C MET A 112 -8.33 3.89 -1.06
N CYS A 113 -8.56 5.19 -0.87
CA CYS A 113 -9.53 5.94 -1.67
C CYS A 113 -8.83 6.89 -2.63
N PHE A 114 -9.40 7.00 -3.84
CA PHE A 114 -8.86 7.76 -4.95
C PHE A 114 -9.86 8.74 -5.53
N ALA A 115 -9.32 9.90 -5.92
CA ALA A 115 -9.94 10.79 -6.89
C ALA A 115 -9.06 10.87 -8.14
N PHE A 116 -9.67 11.20 -9.28
CA PHE A 116 -8.99 11.38 -10.56
C PHE A 116 -9.12 12.83 -10.97
N THR A 117 -8.00 13.52 -11.17
CA THR A 117 -7.95 14.97 -11.39
C THR A 117 -7.00 15.33 -12.52
N ASN A 118 -7.07 16.58 -13.00
CA ASN A 118 -6.09 17.13 -13.95
C ASN A 118 -5.07 18.06 -13.24
N LYS A 119 -5.31 18.39 -11.99
CA LYS A 119 -4.45 19.26 -11.16
C LYS A 119 -4.19 18.60 -9.82
N VAL A 120 -3.09 18.96 -9.19
CA VAL A 120 -2.73 18.46 -7.85
C VAL A 120 -3.47 19.29 -6.80
N PRO A 121 -4.37 18.68 -5.99
CA PRO A 121 -5.11 19.39 -4.97
C PRO A 121 -4.24 19.66 -3.74
N LYS A 122 -4.47 20.80 -3.08
CA LYS A 122 -3.80 21.19 -1.84
C LYS A 122 -4.60 20.80 -0.59
N ASN A 123 -5.91 20.65 -0.72
CA ASN A 123 -6.83 20.31 0.37
C ASN A 123 -8.00 19.48 -0.16
N VAL A 124 -8.96 19.15 0.70
CA VAL A 124 -10.13 18.33 0.36
C VAL A 124 -11.11 19.08 -0.55
N GLU A 125 -11.25 20.38 -0.37
CA GLU A 125 -12.11 21.25 -1.17
C GLU A 125 -11.61 21.30 -2.62
N GLU A 126 -10.31 21.48 -2.82
CA GLU A 126 -9.71 21.42 -4.15
C GLU A 126 -9.79 20.00 -4.75
N LEU A 127 -9.62 18.95 -3.92
CA LEU A 127 -9.80 17.56 -4.36
C LEU A 127 -11.21 17.34 -4.89
N ASP A 128 -12.24 17.80 -4.17
CA ASP A 128 -13.63 17.68 -4.57
C ASP A 128 -13.87 18.40 -5.89
N LYS A 129 -13.54 19.71 -5.94
CA LYS A 129 -13.69 20.54 -7.14
C LYS A 129 -12.98 19.92 -8.36
N PHE A 130 -11.71 19.56 -8.24
CA PHE A 130 -10.94 19.08 -9.38
C PHE A 130 -11.40 17.69 -9.86
N SER A 131 -11.91 16.85 -8.96
CA SER A 131 -12.48 15.55 -9.36
C SER A 131 -13.85 15.71 -10.01
N GLN A 132 -14.69 16.66 -9.56
CA GLN A 132 -15.95 17.01 -10.23
C GLN A 132 -15.69 17.55 -11.64
N ASP A 133 -14.79 18.53 -11.78
CA ASP A 133 -14.42 19.09 -13.07
C ASP A 133 -13.91 18.02 -14.04
N ALA A 134 -13.02 17.15 -13.58
CA ALA A 134 -12.48 16.08 -14.42
C ALA A 134 -13.56 15.07 -14.82
N HIS A 135 -14.45 14.70 -13.91
CA HIS A 135 -15.55 13.78 -14.17
C HIS A 135 -16.55 14.36 -15.19
N LEU A 136 -16.93 15.62 -15.01
CA LEU A 136 -17.82 16.33 -15.92
C LEU A 136 -17.21 16.40 -17.33
N GLN A 137 -15.95 16.81 -17.46
CA GLN A 137 -15.24 16.85 -18.73
C GLN A 137 -15.16 15.47 -19.40
N SER A 138 -14.91 14.41 -18.60
CA SER A 138 -14.89 13.04 -19.12
C SER A 138 -16.24 12.61 -19.65
N THR A 139 -17.31 12.94 -18.94
CA THR A 139 -18.68 12.61 -19.36
C THR A 139 -19.09 13.36 -20.62
N LEU A 140 -18.79 14.66 -20.71
CA LEU A 140 -19.17 15.51 -21.85
C LEU A 140 -18.38 15.19 -23.13
N ARG A 141 -17.11 14.83 -23.00
CA ARG A 141 -16.21 14.63 -24.15
C ARG A 141 -16.05 13.17 -24.58
N GLY A 142 -16.59 12.22 -23.79
CA GLY A 142 -16.35 10.79 -24.02
C GLY A 142 -14.86 10.39 -23.90
N GLN A 143 -14.03 11.20 -23.26
CA GLN A 143 -12.60 11.01 -23.11
C GLN A 143 -12.24 10.74 -21.66
N ASN A 144 -11.22 9.92 -21.44
CA ASN A 144 -10.66 9.71 -20.11
C ASN A 144 -9.93 10.99 -19.67
N VAL A 145 -10.59 11.82 -18.91
CA VAL A 145 -10.05 13.01 -18.27
C VAL A 145 -9.74 12.66 -16.80
N GLY A 146 -8.79 13.35 -16.19
CA GLY A 146 -8.32 13.00 -14.85
C GLY A 146 -7.13 12.05 -14.95
N GLN A 147 -6.02 12.55 -15.48
CA GLN A 147 -4.80 11.77 -15.71
C GLN A 147 -3.96 11.56 -14.45
N ILE A 148 -4.30 12.25 -13.36
CA ILE A 148 -3.62 12.15 -12.06
C ILE A 148 -4.51 11.36 -11.11
N ALA A 149 -4.01 10.23 -10.61
CA ALA A 149 -4.65 9.51 -9.52
C ALA A 149 -4.21 10.13 -8.19
N ILE A 150 -5.15 10.66 -7.41
CA ILE A 150 -4.91 11.23 -6.09
C ILE A 150 -5.37 10.25 -5.02
N ALA A 151 -4.43 9.64 -4.32
CA ALA A 151 -4.71 8.86 -3.12
C ALA A 151 -4.88 9.82 -1.94
N TYR A 152 -6.11 10.00 -1.44
CA TYR A 152 -6.38 10.97 -0.39
C TYR A 152 -6.56 10.37 1.01
N THR A 153 -6.70 9.05 1.10
CA THR A 153 -6.66 8.33 2.37
C THR A 153 -6.24 6.88 2.17
N VAL A 154 -5.57 6.32 3.16
CA VAL A 154 -5.16 4.92 3.23
C VAL A 154 -5.12 4.45 4.67
N TRP A 155 -5.71 3.29 4.93
CA TRP A 155 -5.60 2.64 6.24
C TRP A 155 -5.55 1.12 6.13
N SER A 156 -5.16 0.45 7.20
CA SER A 156 -5.14 -1.00 7.22
C SER A 156 -5.31 -1.58 8.63
N LYS A 157 -6.07 -2.66 8.72
CA LYS A 157 -6.30 -3.44 9.94
C LYS A 157 -5.17 -4.43 10.21
N LYS A 158 -4.37 -4.74 9.21
CA LYS A 158 -3.33 -5.77 9.28
C LYS A 158 -1.96 -5.19 9.00
N LYS A 159 -0.98 -5.56 9.83
CA LYS A 159 0.41 -5.15 9.65
C LYS A 159 0.91 -5.47 8.24
N GLY A 160 1.49 -4.46 7.57
CA GLY A 160 1.95 -4.56 6.20
C GLY A 160 0.87 -4.30 5.14
N GLY A 161 -0.42 -4.21 5.51
CA GLY A 161 -1.53 -3.96 4.58
C GLY A 161 -1.42 -2.63 3.85
N GLY A 162 -1.02 -1.57 4.55
CA GLY A 162 -0.78 -0.28 3.94
C GLY A 162 0.29 -0.32 2.83
N LYS A 163 1.41 -1.01 3.07
CA LYS A 163 2.44 -1.21 2.04
C LYS A 163 1.93 -2.05 0.87
N LEU A 164 1.17 -3.10 1.17
CA LEU A 164 0.64 -4.00 0.15
C LEU A 164 -0.33 -3.26 -0.77
N ILE A 165 -1.29 -2.50 -0.22
CA ILE A 165 -2.26 -1.77 -1.03
C ILE A 165 -1.59 -0.69 -1.90
N VAL A 166 -0.59 0.03 -1.38
CA VAL A 166 0.19 0.99 -2.16
C VAL A 166 0.85 0.29 -3.36
N ASN A 167 1.50 -0.86 -3.14
CA ASN A 167 2.17 -1.60 -4.20
C ASN A 167 1.19 -2.12 -5.27
N GLU A 168 0.05 -2.68 -4.85
CA GLU A 168 -0.93 -3.24 -5.79
C GLU A 168 -1.63 -2.14 -6.61
N VAL A 169 -1.97 -1.02 -5.97
CA VAL A 169 -2.52 0.14 -6.66
C VAL A 169 -1.49 0.74 -7.61
N PHE A 170 -0.23 0.88 -7.18
CA PHE A 170 0.85 1.36 -8.05
C PHE A 170 0.98 0.51 -9.32
N LYS A 171 0.95 -0.83 -9.19
CA LYS A 171 0.94 -1.74 -10.34
C LYS A 171 -0.26 -1.53 -11.27
N LYS A 172 -1.46 -1.30 -10.68
CA LYS A 172 -2.68 -1.03 -11.43
C LYS A 172 -2.58 0.28 -12.21
N ILE A 173 -2.11 1.36 -11.58
CA ILE A 173 -1.94 2.67 -12.23
C ILE A 173 -0.87 2.61 -13.32
N LYS A 174 0.24 1.91 -13.07
CA LYS A 174 1.31 1.73 -14.06
C LYS A 174 0.82 1.03 -15.34
N LYS A 175 -0.17 0.14 -15.23
CA LYS A 175 -0.79 -0.54 -16.38
C LYS A 175 -1.86 0.31 -17.07
N SER A 176 -2.28 1.42 -16.49
CA SER A 176 -3.29 2.29 -17.08
C SER A 176 -2.71 3.09 -18.24
N ASN A 177 -3.43 3.16 -19.34
CA ASN A 177 -3.02 3.94 -20.53
C ASN A 177 -3.24 5.45 -20.35
N HIS A 178 -4.18 5.86 -19.49
CA HIS A 178 -4.55 7.27 -19.30
C HIS A 178 -4.00 7.88 -18.02
N LEU A 179 -3.75 7.10 -16.95
CA LEU A 179 -3.16 7.61 -15.73
C LEU A 179 -1.64 7.71 -15.89
N ASN A 180 -1.09 8.89 -15.65
CA ASN A 180 0.35 9.15 -15.81
C ASN A 180 1.06 9.52 -14.50
N ARG A 181 0.30 9.87 -13.44
CA ARG A 181 0.84 10.25 -12.13
C ARG A 181 0.05 9.59 -11.00
N LEU A 182 0.74 9.21 -9.95
CA LEU A 182 0.17 8.79 -8.67
C LEU A 182 0.67 9.75 -7.59
N ILE A 183 -0.25 10.55 -7.06
CA ILE A 183 0.04 11.55 -6.05
C ILE A 183 -0.83 11.29 -4.82
N THR A 184 -0.37 11.69 -3.64
CA THR A 184 -1.16 11.59 -2.41
C THR A 184 -1.60 12.97 -1.96
N LEU A 185 -2.74 13.05 -1.28
CA LEU A 185 -3.13 14.18 -0.46
C LEU A 185 -3.13 13.72 1.01
N SER A 186 -2.03 13.92 1.69
CA SER A 186 -1.75 13.35 3.02
C SER A 186 -1.81 14.42 4.09
N PRO A 187 -2.15 14.07 5.35
CA PRO A 187 -2.06 15.02 6.45
C PRO A 187 -0.60 15.44 6.69
N LEU A 188 -0.42 16.65 7.23
CA LEU A 188 0.90 17.19 7.55
C LEU A 188 1.43 16.58 8.86
N THR A 189 1.75 15.28 8.83
CA THR A 189 2.24 14.52 9.98
C THR A 189 3.52 13.76 9.66
N GLU A 190 4.37 13.60 10.68
CA GLU A 190 5.60 12.81 10.55
C GLU A 190 5.32 11.34 10.17
N MET A 191 4.20 10.79 10.65
CA MET A 191 3.79 9.42 10.33
C MET A 191 3.48 9.27 8.84
N ALA A 192 2.72 10.20 8.25
CA ALA A 192 2.42 10.20 6.82
C ALA A 192 3.70 10.36 5.98
N THR A 193 4.59 11.29 6.37
CA THR A 193 5.88 11.49 5.72
C THR A 193 6.72 10.22 5.74
N LYS A 194 6.89 9.59 6.91
CA LYS A 194 7.63 8.33 7.05
C LYS A 194 7.00 7.19 6.24
N PHE A 195 5.66 7.12 6.21
CA PHE A 195 4.95 6.08 5.47
C PHE A 195 5.21 6.21 3.97
N HIS A 196 4.98 7.38 3.37
CA HIS A 196 5.13 7.58 1.93
C HIS A 196 6.58 7.47 1.48
N SER A 197 7.53 8.06 2.21
CA SER A 197 8.97 7.96 1.89
C SER A 197 9.48 6.52 1.96
N LYS A 198 9.06 5.73 2.96
CA LYS A 198 9.40 4.30 3.06
C LYS A 198 8.81 3.44 1.94
N ASN A 199 7.73 3.89 1.32
CA ASN A 199 7.11 3.24 0.17
C ASN A 199 7.62 3.77 -1.18
N GLY A 200 8.65 4.63 -1.18
CA GLY A 200 9.33 5.10 -2.39
C GLY A 200 8.73 6.34 -3.04
N ALA A 201 7.84 7.05 -2.36
CA ALA A 201 7.34 8.34 -2.83
C ALA A 201 8.29 9.48 -2.48
N LYS A 202 8.33 10.51 -3.34
CA LYS A 202 9.06 11.76 -3.13
C LYS A 202 8.08 12.85 -2.69
N LEU A 203 8.49 13.70 -1.78
CA LEU A 203 7.71 14.89 -1.40
C LEU A 203 7.61 15.81 -2.63
N LEU A 204 6.40 16.13 -3.03
CA LEU A 204 6.10 17.01 -4.16
C LEU A 204 5.91 18.46 -3.70
N GLN A 205 5.05 18.65 -2.68
CA GLN A 205 4.77 19.97 -2.10
C GLN A 205 4.23 19.86 -0.68
N VAL A 206 4.43 20.91 0.10
CA VAL A 206 3.83 21.11 1.42
C VAL A 206 2.82 22.24 1.30
N ASN A 207 1.61 22.04 1.83
CA ASN A 207 0.53 23.01 1.87
C ASN A 207 0.28 23.42 3.32
N GLU A 208 -0.69 24.30 3.56
CA GLU A 208 -1.02 24.78 4.90
C GLU A 208 -1.33 23.64 5.89
N ASN A 209 -2.24 22.72 5.51
CA ASN A 209 -2.73 21.64 6.38
C ASN A 209 -2.53 20.22 5.78
N SER A 210 -1.77 20.13 4.69
CA SER A 210 -1.54 18.86 3.97
C SER A 210 -0.18 18.84 3.30
N GLN A 211 0.18 17.68 2.77
CA GLN A 211 1.35 17.48 1.93
C GLN A 211 1.04 16.47 0.82
N ASN A 212 1.68 16.65 -0.32
CA ASN A 212 1.54 15.76 -1.46
C ASN A 212 2.86 15.02 -1.68
N PHE A 213 2.75 13.70 -1.86
CA PHE A 213 3.87 12.85 -2.27
C PHE A 213 3.57 12.28 -3.64
N GLU A 214 4.59 12.12 -4.46
CA GLU A 214 4.48 11.52 -5.78
C GLU A 214 5.24 10.19 -5.85
N TYR A 215 4.56 9.17 -6.35
CA TYR A 215 5.16 7.89 -6.71
C TYR A 215 5.54 7.94 -8.19
N GLU A 216 6.82 7.85 -8.49
CA GLU A 216 7.36 7.95 -9.85
C GLU A 216 6.89 6.76 -10.72
N ILE A 217 6.09 7.02 -11.75
CA ILE A 217 5.59 6.02 -12.69
C ILE A 217 6.48 6.02 -13.94
N ILE A 218 7.39 5.05 -14.01
CA ILE A 218 8.15 4.80 -15.23
C ILE A 218 7.31 3.85 -16.10
N LYS A 219 6.68 4.38 -17.15
CA LYS A 219 6.05 3.58 -18.19
C LYS A 219 7.15 3.08 -19.13
N LYS A 220 7.17 1.78 -19.37
CA LYS A 220 8.02 1.16 -20.39
C LYS A 220 7.33 1.23 -21.73
#